data_d2edd5d47e756601e4d2ad32a788924a
#
_entry.id   d2edd5d47e756601e4d2ad32a788924a
#
_cell.length_a   1.000
_cell.length_b   1.000
_cell.length_c   1.000
_cell.angle_alpha   90.00
_cell.angle_beta   90.00
_cell.angle_gamma   90.00
#
_symmetry.space_group_name_H-M   'P 1'
#
loop_
_entity.id
_entity.type
_entity.pdbx_description
1 polymer ?
#
loop_
_entity_poly.entity_id
_entity_poly.type
_entity_poly.pdbx_seq_one_letter_code
_entity_poly.pdbx_strand_id
1 'polypeptide(L)'
;MPEAVIVDAIRTPIGRAAKGSLKTVRADDLAAIPLKALIERNPQLEQTAIGDVMMGCGYGEGESGYNIGRIAALLAGIDHHVPACTVNRFCASSLQTTRMAFHAIKAGEGDAYIAAGVEAVSRTGRGSQFEFNHAVDGSEGAAYNVYIPMGMTAENVAERCNVSREAQDEWALVSQTRAVAAVESGHFDPEIVPVTVPAHTDVDKEGNEIDVPETVVTKDDGPRPGTTMERLAALKPVFKEGGSVTAGNSCPLNAGELGCKPKARIIASTVAAIRPEVMGLGPIPAIQKLLANTGMKIEDVDVIEINEAFAAQIVPCIEELGLDREKLNPFGGAIALGHPFGMTGARIMTTLLNDLQSLDATYGIESMCVAGGMGMAMLVERM
;
A
#
# COMPACT_ATOMS: atom_id res chain seq x y z
N MET A 1 0.28 -18.35 -24.41
CA MET A 1 1.11 -18.10 -23.20
C MET A 1 0.24 -18.43 -22.00
N PRO A 2 0.78 -18.97 -20.90
CA PRO A 2 -0.01 -19.26 -19.71
C PRO A 2 -0.69 -18.00 -19.19
N GLU A 3 -1.87 -18.16 -18.57
CA GLU A 3 -2.54 -17.06 -17.88
C GLU A 3 -2.09 -17.02 -16.43
N ALA A 4 -1.85 -15.82 -15.92
CA ALA A 4 -1.53 -15.62 -14.51
C ALA A 4 -2.79 -15.17 -13.79
N VAL A 5 -3.16 -15.92 -12.76
CA VAL A 5 -4.36 -15.66 -11.96
C VAL A 5 -3.97 -15.46 -10.50
N ILE A 6 -4.72 -14.62 -9.80
CA ILE A 6 -4.56 -14.42 -8.36
C ILE A 6 -5.46 -15.42 -7.65
N VAL A 7 -4.90 -16.27 -6.83
CA VAL A 7 -5.58 -17.39 -6.19
C VAL A 7 -6.06 -17.21 -4.72
N ASP A 8 -5.51 -16.41 -3.80
CA ASP A 8 -6.06 -15.99 -2.47
C ASP A 8 -5.56 -14.56 -2.10
N ALA A 9 -6.30 -13.77 -1.32
CA ALA A 9 -5.94 -12.41 -0.93
C ALA A 9 -6.32 -12.13 0.53
N ILE A 10 -5.33 -12.03 1.41
CA ILE A 10 -5.49 -11.79 2.83
C ILE A 10 -4.45 -10.80 3.32
N ARG A 11 -4.74 -10.07 4.38
CA ARG A 11 -3.83 -9.12 5.01
C ARG A 11 -4.00 -9.13 6.52
N THR A 12 -3.04 -8.59 7.22
CA THR A 12 -3.22 -8.21 8.62
C THR A 12 -4.03 -6.90 8.72
N PRO A 13 -4.55 -6.57 9.91
CA PRO A 13 -4.98 -5.21 10.21
C PRO A 13 -3.82 -4.22 9.99
N ILE A 14 -4.15 -2.96 9.72
CA ILE A 14 -3.18 -1.89 9.56
C ILE A 14 -3.07 -1.10 10.87
N GLY A 15 -1.94 -1.24 11.58
CA GLY A 15 -1.62 -0.48 12.78
C GLY A 15 -1.02 0.90 12.46
N ARG A 16 -1.36 1.94 13.22
CA ARG A 16 -0.74 3.27 13.10
C ARG A 16 0.69 3.26 13.64
N ALA A 17 1.64 3.79 12.90
CA ALA A 17 3.03 3.87 13.35
C ALA A 17 3.16 4.65 14.67
N ALA A 18 4.06 4.21 15.53
CA ALA A 18 4.45 4.78 16.81
C ALA A 18 3.35 4.83 17.90
N LYS A 19 2.06 4.71 17.54
CA LYS A 19 0.94 4.88 18.49
C LYS A 19 -0.14 3.81 18.35
N GLY A 20 -0.08 2.97 17.32
CA GLY A 20 -1.15 2.02 16.99
C GLY A 20 -0.98 0.66 17.64
N SER A 21 -1.96 -0.18 17.38
CA SER A 21 -2.11 -1.52 17.97
C SER A 21 -0.96 -2.48 17.65
N LEU A 22 -0.27 -2.30 16.50
CA LEU A 22 0.81 -3.18 16.04
C LEU A 22 2.22 -2.59 16.22
N LYS A 23 2.40 -1.49 16.95
CA LYS A 23 3.67 -0.76 17.06
C LYS A 23 4.83 -1.57 17.65
N THR A 24 4.53 -2.59 18.45
CA THR A 24 5.51 -3.45 19.14
C THR A 24 5.78 -4.75 18.40
N VAL A 25 4.97 -5.11 17.40
CA VAL A 25 5.15 -6.35 16.64
C VAL A 25 6.36 -6.21 15.72
N ARG A 26 7.26 -7.20 15.71
CA ARG A 26 8.41 -7.26 14.81
C ARG A 26 7.95 -7.36 13.37
N ALA A 27 8.72 -6.77 12.44
CA ALA A 27 8.38 -6.79 11.01
C ALA A 27 8.36 -8.21 10.44
N ASP A 28 9.31 -9.04 10.81
CA ASP A 28 9.44 -10.42 10.35
C ASP A 28 8.34 -11.34 10.92
N ASP A 29 7.97 -11.18 12.20
CA ASP A 29 6.83 -11.88 12.81
C ASP A 29 5.51 -11.45 12.15
N LEU A 30 5.32 -10.14 11.95
CA LEU A 30 4.14 -9.60 11.28
C LEU A 30 4.01 -10.18 9.86
N ALA A 31 5.13 -10.26 9.14
CA ALA A 31 5.22 -10.82 7.80
C ALA A 31 4.90 -12.33 7.74
N ALA A 32 5.23 -13.07 8.77
CA ALA A 32 4.97 -14.51 8.82
C ALA A 32 3.49 -14.87 8.98
N ILE A 33 2.69 -14.01 9.63
CA ILE A 33 1.29 -14.29 9.97
C ILE A 33 0.44 -14.61 8.74
N PRO A 34 0.31 -13.73 7.73
CA PRO A 34 -0.53 -14.03 6.57
C PRO A 34 0.12 -15.05 5.64
N LEU A 35 1.45 -15.18 5.58
CA LEU A 35 2.09 -16.27 4.86
C LEU A 35 1.67 -17.63 5.40
N LYS A 36 1.69 -17.80 6.74
CA LYS A 36 1.21 -18.99 7.42
C LYS A 36 -0.27 -19.25 7.15
N ALA A 37 -1.11 -18.23 7.35
CA ALA A 37 -2.55 -18.35 7.09
C ALA A 37 -2.85 -18.70 5.63
N LEU A 38 -2.06 -18.21 4.68
CA LEU A 38 -2.17 -18.52 3.26
C LEU A 38 -1.94 -20.02 2.99
N ILE A 39 -0.88 -20.58 3.55
CA ILE A 39 -0.58 -22.03 3.40
C ILE A 39 -1.68 -22.88 4.06
N GLU A 40 -2.13 -22.50 5.25
CA GLU A 40 -3.20 -23.20 5.97
C GLU A 40 -4.54 -23.17 5.22
N ARG A 41 -4.86 -22.06 4.53
CA ARG A 41 -6.08 -21.91 3.71
C ARG A 41 -6.03 -22.68 2.39
N ASN A 42 -4.84 -23.02 1.91
CA ASN A 42 -4.62 -23.69 0.63
C ASN A 42 -3.87 -25.03 0.79
N PRO A 43 -4.41 -25.98 1.57
CA PRO A 43 -3.72 -27.23 1.91
C PRO A 43 -3.49 -28.15 0.69
N GLN A 44 -4.18 -27.88 -0.43
CA GLN A 44 -3.97 -28.60 -1.69
C GLN A 44 -2.72 -28.13 -2.46
N LEU A 45 -2.12 -26.99 -2.10
CA LEU A 45 -0.90 -26.50 -2.71
C LEU A 45 0.30 -27.21 -2.07
N GLU A 46 1.00 -28.03 -2.85
CA GLU A 46 2.29 -28.54 -2.41
C GLU A 46 3.29 -27.39 -2.33
N GLN A 47 3.87 -27.18 -1.15
CA GLN A 47 4.77 -26.04 -0.93
C GLN A 47 5.95 -26.01 -1.89
N THR A 48 6.49 -27.18 -2.25
CA THR A 48 7.60 -27.31 -3.21
C THR A 48 7.24 -26.91 -4.65
N ALA A 49 5.96 -26.74 -4.94
CA ALA A 49 5.50 -26.18 -6.22
C ALA A 49 5.57 -24.63 -6.25
N ILE A 50 5.83 -23.99 -5.10
CA ILE A 50 6.01 -22.54 -5.02
C ILE A 50 7.40 -22.18 -5.57
N GLY A 51 7.44 -21.46 -6.68
CA GLY A 51 8.69 -21.06 -7.33
C GLY A 51 9.49 -20.02 -6.55
N ASP A 52 8.80 -19.06 -5.88
CA ASP A 52 9.45 -18.04 -5.04
C ASP A 52 8.42 -17.35 -4.11
N VAL A 53 8.89 -16.90 -2.96
CA VAL A 53 8.19 -15.94 -2.08
C VAL A 53 8.82 -14.57 -2.28
N MET A 54 8.09 -13.67 -2.93
CA MET A 54 8.57 -12.33 -3.28
C MET A 54 7.96 -11.31 -2.30
N MET A 55 8.77 -10.76 -1.39
CA MET A 55 8.34 -9.84 -0.34
C MET A 55 8.69 -8.39 -0.68
N GLY A 56 7.70 -7.54 -0.83
CA GLY A 56 7.87 -6.09 -0.96
C GLY A 56 8.19 -5.45 0.39
N CYS A 57 9.27 -4.65 0.46
CA CYS A 57 9.61 -3.85 1.64
C CYS A 57 10.21 -2.52 1.20
N GLY A 58 9.63 -1.41 1.65
CA GLY A 58 10.07 -0.06 1.26
C GLY A 58 11.29 0.41 2.03
N TYR A 59 11.36 0.12 3.33
CA TYR A 59 12.47 0.43 4.22
C TYR A 59 13.07 -0.85 4.81
N GLY A 60 13.99 -1.46 4.06
CA GLY A 60 14.69 -2.70 4.43
C GLY A 60 15.80 -2.45 5.46
N GLU A 61 15.47 -1.89 6.62
CA GLU A 61 16.41 -1.58 7.71
C GLU A 61 16.05 -2.37 8.98
N GLY A 62 17.02 -2.57 9.87
CA GLY A 62 16.83 -3.29 11.13
C GLY A 62 16.22 -4.68 10.88
N GLU A 63 15.09 -4.98 11.50
CA GLU A 63 14.37 -6.26 11.37
C GLU A 63 13.78 -6.47 9.99
N SER A 64 13.56 -5.39 9.24
CA SER A 64 13.09 -5.43 7.84
C SER A 64 14.22 -5.67 6.84
N GLY A 65 15.47 -5.64 7.29
CA GLY A 65 16.66 -5.93 6.48
C GLY A 65 16.92 -7.43 6.30
N TYR A 66 18.10 -7.76 5.80
CA TYR A 66 18.63 -9.13 5.72
C TYR A 66 17.72 -10.11 4.97
N ASN A 67 17.09 -9.69 3.87
CA ASN A 67 16.11 -10.46 3.10
C ASN A 67 14.91 -10.93 3.96
N ILE A 68 14.11 -9.97 4.45
CA ILE A 68 12.95 -10.24 5.29
C ILE A 68 11.98 -11.25 4.65
N GLY A 69 11.88 -11.30 3.31
CA GLY A 69 11.07 -12.29 2.61
C GLY A 69 11.48 -13.74 2.96
N ARG A 70 12.79 -14.00 3.04
CA ARG A 70 13.29 -15.33 3.42
C ARG A 70 13.05 -15.63 4.89
N ILE A 71 13.26 -14.65 5.76
CA ILE A 71 13.04 -14.81 7.21
C ILE A 71 11.57 -15.11 7.49
N ALA A 72 10.66 -14.30 6.94
CA ALA A 72 9.22 -14.46 7.10
C ALA A 72 8.70 -15.80 6.56
N ALA A 73 9.19 -16.25 5.39
CA ALA A 73 8.83 -17.54 4.83
C ALA A 73 9.19 -18.70 5.78
N LEU A 74 10.37 -18.68 6.37
CA LEU A 74 10.80 -19.70 7.32
C LEU A 74 10.01 -19.64 8.65
N LEU A 75 9.73 -18.44 9.17
CA LEU A 75 8.89 -18.24 10.36
C LEU A 75 7.45 -18.70 10.14
N ALA A 76 6.92 -18.54 8.93
CA ALA A 76 5.61 -19.03 8.53
C ALA A 76 5.53 -20.57 8.40
N GLY A 77 6.67 -21.26 8.46
CA GLY A 77 6.75 -22.70 8.28
C GLY A 77 6.69 -23.13 6.80
N ILE A 78 6.98 -22.23 5.87
CA ILE A 78 7.15 -22.59 4.45
C ILE A 78 8.41 -23.45 4.31
N ASP A 79 8.32 -24.49 3.48
CA ASP A 79 9.41 -25.44 3.26
C ASP A 79 10.71 -24.71 2.89
N HIS A 80 11.81 -25.11 3.52
CA HIS A 80 13.12 -24.49 3.32
C HIS A 80 13.69 -24.62 1.90
N HIS A 81 13.14 -25.50 1.06
CA HIS A 81 13.48 -25.58 -0.36
C HIS A 81 12.81 -24.48 -1.21
N VAL A 82 11.75 -23.83 -0.70
CA VAL A 82 11.13 -22.69 -1.38
C VAL A 82 12.03 -21.46 -1.22
N PRO A 83 12.52 -20.86 -2.32
CA PRO A 83 13.31 -19.66 -2.25
C PRO A 83 12.48 -18.45 -1.82
N ALA A 84 13.15 -17.36 -1.42
CA ALA A 84 12.46 -16.10 -1.16
C ALA A 84 13.39 -14.90 -1.38
N CYS A 85 12.82 -13.79 -1.84
CA CYS A 85 13.54 -12.53 -2.05
C CYS A 85 12.81 -11.34 -1.45
N THR A 86 13.54 -10.24 -1.25
CA THR A 86 12.97 -8.94 -0.86
C THR A 86 13.14 -7.94 -1.99
N VAL A 87 12.06 -7.22 -2.31
CA VAL A 87 11.99 -6.29 -3.44
C VAL A 87 11.66 -4.89 -2.92
N ASN A 88 12.40 -3.88 -3.36
CA ASN A 88 12.14 -2.49 -3.06
C ASN A 88 11.77 -1.70 -4.33
N ARG A 89 10.57 -1.17 -4.34
CA ARG A 89 10.08 -0.07 -5.20
C ARG A 89 9.28 0.91 -4.34
N PHE A 90 9.77 1.21 -3.12
CA PHE A 90 9.08 2.05 -2.14
C PHE A 90 7.60 1.66 -2.00
N CYS A 91 6.68 2.61 -2.21
CA CYS A 91 5.23 2.41 -2.07
C CYS A 91 4.67 1.28 -2.95
N ALA A 92 5.30 0.96 -4.07
CA ALA A 92 4.85 -0.07 -4.99
C ALA A 92 5.62 -1.40 -4.85
N SER A 93 6.33 -1.63 -3.75
CA SER A 93 7.17 -2.84 -3.59
C SER A 93 6.36 -4.13 -3.76
N SER A 94 5.20 -4.26 -3.13
CA SER A 94 4.37 -5.47 -3.27
C SER A 94 3.55 -5.52 -4.56
N LEU A 95 3.21 -4.41 -5.19
CA LEU A 95 2.68 -4.44 -6.55
C LEU A 95 3.78 -4.87 -7.55
N GLN A 96 5.04 -4.52 -7.29
CA GLN A 96 6.18 -5.01 -8.06
C GLN A 96 6.41 -6.51 -7.87
N THR A 97 6.21 -7.07 -6.67
CA THR A 97 6.29 -8.53 -6.47
C THR A 97 5.19 -9.26 -7.23
N THR A 98 3.96 -8.75 -7.21
CA THR A 98 2.85 -9.28 -8.03
C THR A 98 3.17 -9.21 -9.53
N ARG A 99 3.78 -8.10 -9.99
CA ARG A 99 4.24 -7.97 -11.38
C ARG A 99 5.35 -8.96 -11.74
N MET A 100 6.27 -9.25 -10.83
CA MET A 100 7.34 -10.24 -11.06
C MET A 100 6.74 -11.65 -11.18
N ALA A 101 5.86 -12.04 -10.27
CA ALA A 101 5.15 -13.32 -10.33
C ALA A 101 4.34 -13.46 -11.65
N PHE A 102 3.61 -12.41 -12.03
CA PHE A 102 2.89 -12.36 -13.32
C PHE A 102 3.83 -12.61 -14.51
N HIS A 103 4.99 -11.96 -14.55
CA HIS A 103 5.93 -12.12 -15.66
C HIS A 103 6.61 -13.49 -15.64
N ALA A 104 6.95 -14.03 -14.46
CA ALA A 104 7.54 -15.37 -14.32
C ALA A 104 6.59 -16.46 -14.84
N ILE A 105 5.29 -16.40 -14.46
CA ILE A 105 4.26 -17.30 -14.98
C ILE A 105 4.12 -17.15 -16.52
N LYS A 106 4.05 -15.91 -17.01
CA LYS A 106 3.96 -15.65 -18.46
C LYS A 106 5.19 -16.14 -19.23
N ALA A 107 6.37 -16.13 -18.62
CA ALA A 107 7.62 -16.66 -19.18
C ALA A 107 7.73 -18.19 -19.09
N GLY A 108 6.89 -18.85 -18.29
CA GLY A 108 6.92 -20.29 -18.04
C GLY A 108 8.03 -20.73 -17.08
N GLU A 109 8.47 -19.85 -16.17
CA GLU A 109 9.49 -20.15 -15.16
C GLU A 109 8.93 -21.00 -13.99
N GLY A 110 7.61 -21.02 -13.81
CA GLY A 110 6.91 -21.77 -12.76
C GLY A 110 5.43 -21.48 -12.76
N ASP A 111 4.68 -22.23 -11.95
CA ASP A 111 3.22 -22.23 -11.95
C ASP A 111 2.60 -21.52 -10.74
N ALA A 112 3.35 -21.39 -9.62
CA ALA A 112 2.87 -20.80 -8.38
C ALA A 112 3.92 -19.88 -7.74
N TYR A 113 3.51 -18.74 -7.23
CA TYR A 113 4.33 -17.76 -6.54
C TYR A 113 3.55 -17.11 -5.39
N ILE A 114 4.24 -16.69 -4.34
CA ILE A 114 3.67 -15.85 -3.30
C ILE A 114 4.22 -14.43 -3.49
N ALA A 115 3.33 -13.50 -3.81
CA ALA A 115 3.63 -12.07 -3.87
C ALA A 115 3.08 -11.39 -2.61
N ALA A 116 3.96 -10.83 -1.81
CA ALA A 116 3.64 -10.29 -0.50
C ALA A 116 4.32 -8.93 -0.26
N GLY A 117 3.99 -8.27 0.85
CA GLY A 117 4.64 -7.03 1.23
C GLY A 117 4.47 -6.69 2.70
N VAL A 118 5.50 -6.15 3.32
CA VAL A 118 5.54 -5.76 4.72
C VAL A 118 6.14 -4.37 4.89
N GLU A 119 5.66 -3.67 5.92
CA GLU A 119 6.29 -2.46 6.44
C GLU A 119 6.00 -2.31 7.93
N ALA A 120 7.00 -2.02 8.74
CA ALA A 120 6.86 -1.79 10.17
C ALA A 120 7.56 -0.47 10.58
N VAL A 121 7.02 0.66 10.12
CA VAL A 121 7.63 2.00 10.30
C VAL A 121 7.89 2.35 11.77
N SER A 122 7.15 1.77 12.71
CA SER A 122 7.39 1.94 14.15
C SER A 122 8.77 1.41 14.59
N ARG A 123 9.30 0.42 13.87
CA ARG A 123 10.49 -0.35 14.25
C ARG A 123 11.68 -0.12 13.32
N THR A 124 11.46 0.44 12.14
CA THR A 124 12.55 0.89 11.27
C THR A 124 13.16 2.16 11.82
N GLY A 125 14.51 2.18 11.98
CA GLY A 125 15.25 3.35 12.43
C GLY A 125 15.03 4.52 11.46
N ARG A 126 14.61 5.66 11.97
CA ARG A 126 14.61 6.89 11.19
C ARG A 126 16.06 7.36 11.04
N GLY A 127 16.67 6.99 9.92
CA GLY A 127 18.02 7.44 9.58
C GLY A 127 19.10 6.50 10.10
N SER A 128 19.24 5.33 9.48
CA SER A 128 20.55 4.76 9.30
C SER A 128 21.47 5.86 8.75
N GLN A 129 22.77 5.78 9.05
CA GLN A 129 23.76 6.72 8.53
C GLN A 129 23.78 6.63 7.01
N PHE A 130 22.97 7.47 6.38
CA PHE A 130 22.78 7.52 4.93
C PHE A 130 23.29 8.86 4.42
N GLU A 131 24.33 8.83 3.63
CA GLU A 131 24.90 10.01 3.00
C GLU A 131 24.23 10.24 1.65
N PHE A 132 23.66 11.43 1.43
CA PHE A 132 23.00 11.79 0.20
C PHE A 132 24.02 12.00 -0.93
N ASN A 133 23.69 11.53 -2.11
CA ASN A 133 24.48 11.84 -3.31
C ASN A 133 24.12 13.26 -3.81
N HIS A 134 25.07 14.17 -3.70
CA HIS A 134 24.89 15.60 -4.03
C HIS A 134 24.49 15.86 -5.50
N ALA A 135 24.71 14.92 -6.43
CA ALA A 135 24.26 15.07 -7.81
C ALA A 135 22.72 15.00 -7.95
N VAL A 136 22.01 14.49 -6.93
CA VAL A 136 20.55 14.24 -6.98
C VAL A 136 19.83 14.58 -5.66
N ASP A 137 20.42 15.38 -4.78
CA ASP A 137 19.86 15.74 -3.48
C ASP A 137 19.13 17.10 -3.44
N GLY A 138 19.05 17.78 -4.58
CA GLY A 138 18.42 19.08 -4.71
C GLY A 138 19.29 20.25 -4.29
N SER A 139 20.58 20.03 -3.96
CA SER A 139 21.55 21.10 -3.73
C SER A 139 21.87 21.86 -5.03
N GLU A 140 22.59 22.98 -4.92
CA GLU A 140 22.96 23.78 -6.09
C GLU A 140 23.77 22.93 -7.09
N GLY A 141 23.29 22.88 -8.34
CA GLY A 141 23.87 22.07 -9.42
C GLY A 141 23.35 20.63 -9.49
N ALA A 142 22.54 20.15 -8.55
CA ALA A 142 21.92 18.83 -8.64
C ALA A 142 20.85 18.78 -9.75
N ALA A 143 20.82 17.66 -10.50
CA ALA A 143 19.86 17.48 -11.59
C ALA A 143 18.41 17.28 -11.12
N TYR A 144 18.25 16.67 -9.94
CA TYR A 144 16.98 16.29 -9.33
C TYR A 144 17.08 16.39 -7.80
N ASN A 145 15.92 16.29 -7.13
CA ASN A 145 15.85 16.04 -5.69
C ASN A 145 15.13 14.72 -5.43
N VAL A 146 15.86 13.60 -5.45
CA VAL A 146 15.26 12.27 -5.21
C VAL A 146 15.02 11.98 -3.74
N TYR A 147 15.67 12.71 -2.83
CA TYR A 147 15.55 12.57 -1.37
C TYR A 147 14.52 13.53 -0.76
N ILE A 148 13.80 14.29 -1.59
CA ILE A 148 12.77 15.23 -1.15
C ILE A 148 11.74 14.51 -0.26
N PRO A 149 11.38 15.07 0.92
CA PRO A 149 10.32 14.50 1.75
C PRO A 149 8.99 14.41 1.02
N MET A 150 8.29 13.29 1.15
CA MET A 150 7.06 13.03 0.38
C MET A 150 5.96 14.09 0.61
N GLY A 151 5.83 14.65 1.81
CA GLY A 151 4.91 15.75 2.06
C GLY A 151 5.25 17.03 1.29
N MET A 152 6.54 17.28 1.03
CA MET A 152 6.95 18.40 0.17
C MET A 152 6.62 18.14 -1.30
N THR A 153 6.69 16.88 -1.77
CA THR A 153 6.21 16.55 -3.12
C THR A 153 4.71 16.77 -3.26
N ALA A 154 3.93 16.53 -2.20
CA ALA A 154 2.49 16.80 -2.18
C ALA A 154 2.18 18.30 -2.23
N GLU A 155 2.93 19.14 -1.49
CA GLU A 155 2.82 20.61 -1.60
C GLU A 155 3.19 21.09 -3.01
N ASN A 156 4.24 20.53 -3.63
CA ASN A 156 4.62 20.84 -5.01
C ASN A 156 3.52 20.47 -6.01
N VAL A 157 2.84 19.35 -5.82
CA VAL A 157 1.70 18.94 -6.66
C VAL A 157 0.52 19.87 -6.44
N ALA A 158 0.19 20.21 -5.18
CA ALA A 158 -0.89 21.14 -4.87
C ALA A 158 -0.65 22.50 -5.52
N GLU A 159 0.56 23.03 -5.45
CA GLU A 159 0.94 24.32 -6.07
C GLU A 159 0.89 24.22 -7.61
N ARG A 160 1.51 23.18 -8.19
CA ARG A 160 1.58 22.99 -9.65
C ARG A 160 0.21 22.82 -10.30
N CYS A 161 -0.69 22.07 -9.66
CA CYS A 161 -2.03 21.74 -10.19
C CYS A 161 -3.13 22.66 -9.61
N ASN A 162 -2.77 23.68 -8.83
CA ASN A 162 -3.70 24.60 -8.15
C ASN A 162 -4.77 23.88 -7.30
N VAL A 163 -4.38 22.79 -6.61
CA VAL A 163 -5.29 22.04 -5.74
C VAL A 163 -5.48 22.80 -4.44
N SER A 164 -6.69 23.29 -4.20
CA SER A 164 -7.00 24.02 -2.98
C SER A 164 -6.94 23.14 -1.73
N ARG A 165 -6.77 23.77 -0.58
CA ARG A 165 -6.87 23.09 0.72
C ARG A 165 -8.25 22.45 0.91
N GLU A 166 -9.30 23.13 0.50
CA GLU A 166 -10.68 22.68 0.60
C GLU A 166 -10.91 21.41 -0.23
N ALA A 167 -10.46 21.38 -1.50
CA ALA A 167 -10.55 20.18 -2.35
C ALA A 167 -9.81 18.97 -1.76
N GLN A 168 -8.68 19.20 -1.10
CA GLN A 168 -7.95 18.15 -0.39
C GLN A 168 -8.71 17.63 0.83
N ASP A 169 -9.29 18.51 1.63
CA ASP A 169 -10.07 18.15 2.81
C ASP A 169 -11.40 17.48 2.43
N GLU A 170 -12.05 17.90 1.33
CA GLU A 170 -13.24 17.22 0.76
C GLU A 170 -12.93 15.77 0.39
N TRP A 171 -11.82 15.53 -0.34
CA TRP A 171 -11.44 14.16 -0.67
C TRP A 171 -11.11 13.34 0.57
N ALA A 172 -10.40 13.93 1.55
CA ALA A 172 -10.10 13.26 2.81
C ALA A 172 -11.37 12.86 3.59
N LEU A 173 -12.40 13.71 3.56
CA LEU A 173 -13.70 13.40 4.15
C LEU A 173 -14.38 12.22 3.42
N VAL A 174 -14.34 12.21 2.08
CA VAL A 174 -14.87 11.09 1.28
C VAL A 174 -14.18 9.78 1.66
N SER A 175 -12.84 9.75 1.68
CA SER A 175 -12.06 8.58 2.06
C SER A 175 -12.41 8.08 3.47
N GLN A 176 -12.47 8.97 4.46
CA GLN A 176 -12.84 8.62 5.84
C GLN A 176 -14.28 8.10 5.95
N THR A 177 -15.23 8.75 5.30
CA THR A 177 -16.64 8.36 5.35
C THR A 177 -16.84 6.97 4.76
N ARG A 178 -16.24 6.69 3.59
CA ARG A 178 -16.31 5.39 2.92
C ARG A 178 -15.65 4.30 3.76
N ALA A 179 -14.46 4.54 4.30
CA ALA A 179 -13.75 3.56 5.11
C ALA A 179 -14.48 3.24 6.42
N VAL A 180 -15.07 4.22 7.09
CA VAL A 180 -15.87 3.99 8.30
C VAL A 180 -17.08 3.13 7.98
N ALA A 181 -17.82 3.45 6.93
CA ALA A 181 -18.98 2.65 6.49
C ALA A 181 -18.57 1.22 6.11
N ALA A 182 -17.43 1.04 5.43
CA ALA A 182 -16.89 -0.27 5.07
C ALA A 182 -16.53 -1.12 6.31
N VAL A 183 -15.89 -0.50 7.32
CA VAL A 183 -15.59 -1.19 8.60
C VAL A 183 -16.87 -1.57 9.35
N GLU A 184 -17.86 -0.67 9.38
CA GLU A 184 -19.13 -0.92 10.07
C GLU A 184 -19.97 -2.02 9.39
N SER A 185 -19.90 -2.11 8.06
CA SER A 185 -20.59 -3.17 7.29
C SER A 185 -19.85 -4.52 7.28
N GLY A 186 -18.61 -4.58 7.80
CA GLY A 186 -17.78 -5.79 7.76
C GLY A 186 -17.18 -6.06 6.38
N HIS A 187 -17.11 -5.06 5.48
CA HIS A 187 -16.57 -5.21 4.13
C HIS A 187 -15.15 -5.77 4.10
N PHE A 188 -14.31 -5.37 5.06
CA PHE A 188 -12.91 -5.81 5.15
C PHE A 188 -12.71 -7.12 5.93
N ASP A 189 -13.75 -7.66 6.59
CA ASP A 189 -13.61 -8.86 7.43
C ASP A 189 -13.08 -10.10 6.66
N PRO A 190 -13.47 -10.34 5.37
CA PRO A 190 -12.98 -11.49 4.61
C PRO A 190 -11.48 -11.44 4.27
N GLU A 191 -10.89 -10.24 4.28
CA GLU A 191 -9.49 -10.04 3.91
C GLU A 191 -8.54 -9.98 5.12
N ILE A 192 -9.04 -9.78 6.34
CA ILE A 192 -8.23 -9.56 7.54
C ILE A 192 -7.93 -10.87 8.29
N VAL A 193 -6.64 -11.12 8.51
CA VAL A 193 -6.14 -12.17 9.42
C VAL A 193 -5.81 -11.51 10.76
N PRO A 194 -6.41 -11.94 11.88
CA PRO A 194 -6.15 -11.38 13.20
C PRO A 194 -4.67 -11.48 13.60
N VAL A 195 -4.17 -10.46 14.30
CA VAL A 195 -2.82 -10.42 14.86
C VAL A 195 -2.88 -10.47 16.38
N THR A 196 -2.30 -11.50 16.98
CA THR A 196 -2.10 -11.54 18.43
C THR A 196 -0.84 -10.74 18.79
N VAL A 197 -1.02 -9.65 19.52
CA VAL A 197 0.06 -8.84 20.10
C VAL A 197 0.37 -9.38 21.47
N PRO A 198 1.57 -9.91 21.74
CA PRO A 198 1.94 -10.44 23.05
C PRO A 198 1.87 -9.39 24.16
N ALA A 199 1.68 -9.82 25.38
CA ALA A 199 1.81 -8.96 26.56
C ALA A 199 3.19 -8.28 26.57
N HIS A 200 3.23 -6.98 26.87
CA HIS A 200 4.45 -6.19 26.86
C HIS A 200 4.36 -4.99 27.81
N THR A 201 5.50 -4.42 28.17
CA THR A 201 5.55 -3.14 28.88
C THR A 201 5.57 -2.00 27.88
N ASP A 202 4.74 -0.98 28.08
CA ASP A 202 4.68 0.25 27.29
C ASP A 202 4.85 1.47 28.22
N VAL A 203 4.87 2.66 27.64
CA VAL A 203 5.00 3.90 28.39
C VAL A 203 3.78 4.78 28.14
N ASP A 204 3.13 5.26 29.19
CA ASP A 204 1.98 6.16 29.13
C ASP A 204 2.39 7.57 28.68
N LYS A 205 1.41 8.48 28.58
CA LYS A 205 1.64 9.87 28.16
C LYS A 205 2.45 10.68 29.17
N GLU A 206 2.44 10.25 30.41
CA GLU A 206 3.15 10.86 31.55
C GLU A 206 4.58 10.29 31.70
N GLY A 207 4.94 9.24 30.92
CA GLY A 207 6.26 8.61 30.95
C GLY A 207 6.40 7.45 31.95
N ASN A 208 5.30 6.94 32.50
CA ASN A 208 5.34 5.80 33.42
C ASN A 208 5.24 4.47 32.65
N GLU A 209 5.94 3.45 33.13
CA GLU A 209 5.78 2.09 32.60
C GLU A 209 4.41 1.53 32.95
N ILE A 210 3.74 0.95 31.95
CA ILE A 210 2.45 0.27 32.09
C ILE A 210 2.52 -1.12 31.44
N ASP A 211 1.94 -2.11 32.12
CA ASP A 211 1.81 -3.45 31.58
C ASP A 211 0.59 -3.50 30.65
N VAL A 212 0.83 -3.87 29.40
CA VAL A 212 -0.19 -4.08 28.37
C VAL A 212 -0.42 -5.58 28.22
N PRO A 213 -1.64 -6.10 28.47
CA PRO A 213 -1.94 -7.52 28.33
C PRO A 213 -1.91 -7.95 26.87
N GLU A 214 -1.82 -9.26 26.63
CA GLU A 214 -1.99 -9.83 25.31
C GLU A 214 -3.33 -9.36 24.70
N THR A 215 -3.30 -8.96 23.43
CA THR A 215 -4.46 -8.41 22.72
C THR A 215 -4.53 -8.97 21.30
N VAL A 216 -5.75 -9.28 20.83
CA VAL A 216 -5.98 -9.69 19.46
C VAL A 216 -6.49 -8.49 18.65
N VAL A 217 -5.74 -8.09 17.64
CA VAL A 217 -6.09 -6.99 16.73
C VAL A 217 -6.80 -7.55 15.51
N THR A 218 -8.00 -7.08 15.23
CA THR A 218 -8.88 -7.57 14.15
C THR A 218 -9.34 -6.47 13.20
N LYS A 219 -9.00 -5.21 13.46
CA LYS A 219 -9.45 -4.04 12.68
C LYS A 219 -8.32 -3.06 12.46
N ASP A 220 -8.42 -2.29 11.39
CA ASP A 220 -7.50 -1.20 11.06
C ASP A 220 -7.63 -0.04 12.06
N ASP A 221 -6.52 0.56 12.49
CA ASP A 221 -6.48 1.70 13.42
C ASP A 221 -6.85 3.04 12.76
N GLY A 222 -6.90 3.08 11.44
CA GLY A 222 -6.94 4.33 10.68
C GLY A 222 -8.29 5.03 10.62
N PRO A 223 -9.42 4.34 10.33
CA PRO A 223 -10.74 4.94 10.16
C PRO A 223 -11.20 5.73 11.38
N ARG A 224 -11.75 6.95 11.15
CA ARG A 224 -12.12 7.89 12.22
C ARG A 224 -13.57 8.30 12.10
N PRO A 225 -14.49 7.64 12.81
CA PRO A 225 -15.88 8.09 12.91
C PRO A 225 -15.95 9.55 13.37
N GLY A 226 -16.86 10.31 12.77
CA GLY A 226 -17.06 11.74 13.13
C GLY A 226 -16.02 12.70 12.56
N THR A 227 -15.27 12.32 11.51
CA THR A 227 -14.52 13.29 10.69
C THR A 227 -15.51 14.25 10.01
N THR A 228 -15.22 15.56 10.05
CA THR A 228 -16.04 16.62 9.41
C THR A 228 -15.13 17.63 8.72
N MET A 229 -15.69 18.42 7.77
CA MET A 229 -14.94 19.48 7.09
C MET A 229 -14.39 20.52 8.08
N GLU A 230 -15.15 20.89 9.10
CA GLU A 230 -14.71 21.88 10.11
C GLU A 230 -13.50 21.34 10.90
N ARG A 231 -13.48 20.06 11.24
CA ARG A 231 -12.33 19.43 11.93
C ARG A 231 -11.11 19.33 11.03
N LEU A 232 -11.30 19.02 9.75
CA LEU A 232 -10.20 18.97 8.76
C LEU A 232 -9.65 20.38 8.55
N ALA A 233 -10.49 21.38 8.32
CA ALA A 233 -10.11 22.77 8.10
C ALA A 233 -9.33 23.38 9.28
N ALA A 234 -9.61 22.94 10.52
CA ALA A 234 -8.91 23.39 11.72
C ALA A 234 -7.46 22.86 11.85
N LEU A 235 -7.07 21.85 11.04
CA LEU A 235 -5.72 21.30 11.09
C LEU A 235 -4.70 22.25 10.44
N LYS A 236 -3.52 22.35 11.05
CA LYS A 236 -2.41 23.14 10.52
C LYS A 236 -1.64 22.36 9.45
N PRO A 237 -1.09 23.04 8.44
CA PRO A 237 -0.12 22.43 7.53
C PRO A 237 1.06 21.80 8.27
N VAL A 238 1.56 20.65 7.77
CA VAL A 238 2.59 19.85 8.47
C VAL A 238 3.95 20.00 7.81
N PHE A 239 4.03 20.21 6.50
CA PHE A 239 5.26 20.12 5.74
C PHE A 239 5.82 21.45 5.27
N LYS A 240 4.99 22.45 5.01
CA LYS A 240 5.36 23.79 4.51
C LYS A 240 4.57 24.85 5.28
N GLU A 241 5.24 25.91 5.72
CA GLU A 241 4.57 27.06 6.31
C GLU A 241 3.66 27.73 5.25
N GLY A 242 2.40 27.96 5.59
CA GLY A 242 1.39 28.43 4.63
C GLY A 242 0.99 27.41 3.58
N GLY A 243 1.42 26.14 3.71
CA GLY A 243 1.05 25.04 2.82
C GLY A 243 -0.39 24.56 3.01
N SER A 244 -0.76 23.52 2.27
CA SER A 244 -2.12 22.96 2.24
C SER A 244 -2.22 21.52 2.75
N VAL A 245 -1.10 20.80 2.85
CA VAL A 245 -1.06 19.40 3.24
C VAL A 245 -1.03 19.24 4.77
N THR A 246 -2.00 18.52 5.32
CA THR A 246 -2.20 18.35 6.76
C THR A 246 -2.20 16.88 7.17
N ALA A 247 -2.20 16.59 8.46
CA ALA A 247 -2.38 15.24 8.99
C ALA A 247 -3.77 14.64 8.70
N GLY A 248 -4.73 15.44 8.24
CA GLY A 248 -6.09 14.99 7.90
C GLY A 248 -6.28 14.63 6.43
N ASN A 249 -5.49 15.23 5.53
CA ASN A 249 -5.55 15.02 4.08
C ASN A 249 -4.32 14.30 3.51
N SER A 250 -3.58 13.60 4.37
CA SER A 250 -2.48 12.69 4.05
C SER A 250 -2.64 11.36 4.76
N CYS A 251 -2.10 10.28 4.15
CA CYS A 251 -2.12 8.97 4.75
C CYS A 251 -1.27 8.90 6.03
N PRO A 252 -1.68 8.14 7.06
CA PRO A 252 -0.82 7.85 8.19
C PRO A 252 0.29 6.84 7.81
N LEU A 253 1.38 6.82 8.56
CA LEU A 253 2.41 5.78 8.49
C LEU A 253 1.91 4.51 9.22
N ASN A 254 2.15 3.33 8.65
CA ASN A 254 1.49 2.09 9.08
C ASN A 254 2.37 0.83 9.00
N ALA A 255 1.78 -0.29 9.46
CA ALA A 255 2.33 -1.66 9.37
C ALA A 255 1.23 -2.67 9.00
N GLY A 256 1.53 -3.64 8.11
CA GLY A 256 0.61 -4.70 7.68
C GLY A 256 1.15 -5.60 6.55
N GLU A 257 0.46 -6.72 6.20
CA GLU A 257 0.86 -7.70 5.16
C GLU A 257 -0.26 -8.51 4.48
N LEU A 258 0.06 -9.31 3.41
CA LEU A 258 -0.86 -9.91 2.44
C LEU A 258 -0.44 -11.19 1.70
N GLY A 259 -1.42 -12.06 1.24
CA GLY A 259 -1.32 -13.29 0.41
C GLY A 259 -2.63 -13.71 -0.34
N CYS A 260 -2.69 -14.61 -1.35
CA CYS A 260 -3.74 -14.66 -2.43
C CYS A 260 -4.50 -15.94 -2.89
N LYS A 261 -5.84 -15.97 -3.33
CA LYS A 261 -6.77 -17.01 -3.97
C LYS A 261 -7.37 -16.61 -5.36
N PRO A 262 -7.72 -17.52 -6.40
CA PRO A 262 -8.22 -17.04 -7.71
C PRO A 262 -9.53 -16.31 -7.60
N LYS A 263 -9.35 -15.02 -7.67
CA LYS A 263 -10.42 -14.04 -7.71
C LYS A 263 -10.38 -13.26 -9.03
N ALA A 264 -9.17 -13.20 -9.64
CA ALA A 264 -8.99 -12.44 -10.86
C ALA A 264 -7.82 -12.94 -11.71
N ARG A 265 -7.88 -12.62 -12.99
CA ARG A 265 -6.80 -12.74 -13.97
C ARG A 265 -6.05 -11.41 -14.07
N ILE A 266 -4.72 -11.46 -14.04
CA ILE A 266 -3.92 -10.26 -14.33
C ILE A 266 -3.84 -10.07 -15.84
N ILE A 267 -4.35 -8.95 -16.33
CA ILE A 267 -4.36 -8.61 -17.77
C ILE A 267 -3.05 -7.95 -18.18
N ALA A 268 -2.64 -6.90 -17.45
CA ALA A 268 -1.45 -6.13 -17.76
C ALA A 268 -0.94 -5.37 -16.54
N SER A 269 0.34 -4.99 -16.58
CA SER A 269 0.91 -4.05 -15.62
C SER A 269 1.87 -3.08 -16.29
N THR A 270 1.97 -1.87 -15.78
CA THR A 270 2.85 -0.81 -16.30
C THR A 270 3.58 -0.09 -15.19
N VAL A 271 4.73 0.46 -15.56
CA VAL A 271 5.50 1.38 -14.73
C VAL A 271 5.82 2.61 -15.57
N ALA A 272 5.75 3.78 -14.96
CA ALA A 272 6.11 5.06 -15.55
C ALA A 272 7.05 5.83 -14.62
N ALA A 273 7.78 6.80 -15.16
CA ALA A 273 8.63 7.68 -14.39
C ALA A 273 8.33 9.14 -14.74
N ILE A 274 8.46 10.00 -13.75
CA ILE A 274 8.29 11.45 -13.84
C ILE A 274 9.37 12.14 -12.98
N ARG A 275 9.32 13.45 -12.87
CA ARG A 275 10.25 14.16 -11.96
C ARG A 275 9.97 13.80 -10.49
N PRO A 276 11.03 13.51 -9.70
CA PRO A 276 10.89 13.13 -8.28
C PRO A 276 10.09 14.13 -7.45
N GLU A 277 10.25 15.42 -7.73
CA GLU A 277 9.67 16.51 -6.97
C GLU A 277 8.13 16.59 -7.03
N VAL A 278 7.53 15.86 -7.99
CA VAL A 278 6.07 15.77 -8.20
C VAL A 278 5.59 14.32 -8.32
N MET A 279 6.23 13.40 -7.61
CA MET A 279 5.99 11.95 -7.68
C MET A 279 4.50 11.57 -7.56
N GLY A 280 3.70 12.38 -6.87
CA GLY A 280 2.26 12.17 -6.69
C GLY A 280 1.47 12.05 -8.00
N LEU A 281 1.96 12.62 -9.09
CA LEU A 281 1.34 12.52 -10.42
C LEU A 281 1.71 11.22 -11.17
N GLY A 282 2.53 10.34 -10.58
CA GLY A 282 2.98 9.06 -11.17
C GLY A 282 1.87 8.12 -11.63
N PRO A 283 0.71 8.01 -10.96
CA PRO A 283 -0.42 7.21 -11.41
C PRO A 283 -0.92 7.60 -12.81
N ILE A 284 -0.91 8.90 -13.15
CA ILE A 284 -1.43 9.40 -14.43
C ILE A 284 -0.74 8.71 -15.62
N PRO A 285 0.58 8.85 -15.86
CA PRO A 285 1.24 8.20 -16.98
C PRO A 285 1.27 6.67 -16.85
N ALA A 286 1.20 6.10 -15.63
CA ALA A 286 1.14 4.66 -15.46
C ALA A 286 -0.19 4.09 -15.95
N ILE A 287 -1.33 4.70 -15.59
CA ILE A 287 -2.67 4.30 -16.04
C ILE A 287 -2.84 4.57 -17.54
N GLN A 288 -2.43 5.74 -18.03
CA GLN A 288 -2.49 6.06 -19.48
C GLN A 288 -1.74 5.01 -20.32
N LYS A 289 -0.53 4.63 -19.88
CA LYS A 289 0.26 3.58 -20.53
C LYS A 289 -0.41 2.20 -20.44
N LEU A 290 -1.07 1.88 -19.31
CA LEU A 290 -1.80 0.64 -19.12
C LEU A 290 -2.97 0.52 -20.10
N LEU A 291 -3.78 1.57 -20.19
CA LEU A 291 -4.92 1.64 -21.12
C LEU A 291 -4.46 1.57 -22.59
N ALA A 292 -3.40 2.30 -22.94
CA ALA A 292 -2.82 2.23 -24.29
C ALA A 292 -2.32 0.82 -24.64
N ASN A 293 -1.71 0.09 -23.71
CA ASN A 293 -1.20 -1.26 -23.94
C ASN A 293 -2.31 -2.30 -24.06
N THR A 294 -3.45 -2.08 -23.43
CA THR A 294 -4.59 -3.02 -23.42
C THR A 294 -5.65 -2.68 -24.47
N GLY A 295 -5.63 -1.47 -25.01
CA GLY A 295 -6.68 -0.94 -25.90
C GLY A 295 -7.99 -0.61 -25.18
N MET A 296 -8.02 -0.68 -23.84
CA MET A 296 -9.17 -0.32 -23.04
C MET A 296 -9.23 1.20 -22.81
N LYS A 297 -10.43 1.68 -22.53
CA LYS A 297 -10.68 3.06 -22.08
C LYS A 297 -10.94 3.07 -20.58
N ILE A 298 -10.82 4.24 -19.96
CA ILE A 298 -11.06 4.37 -18.51
C ILE A 298 -12.53 4.08 -18.14
N GLU A 299 -13.46 4.35 -19.04
CA GLU A 299 -14.90 4.08 -18.86
C GLU A 299 -15.22 2.58 -18.81
N ASP A 300 -14.39 1.73 -19.45
CA ASP A 300 -14.54 0.27 -19.46
C ASP A 300 -14.15 -0.35 -18.11
N VAL A 301 -13.54 0.41 -17.21
CA VAL A 301 -13.09 -0.04 -15.87
C VAL A 301 -14.19 0.20 -14.85
N ASP A 302 -14.52 -0.83 -14.07
CA ASP A 302 -15.61 -0.79 -13.11
C ASP A 302 -15.18 -0.24 -11.75
N VAL A 303 -13.98 -0.62 -11.28
CA VAL A 303 -13.41 -0.21 -9.99
C VAL A 303 -11.98 0.27 -10.18
N ILE A 304 -11.65 1.39 -9.56
CA ILE A 304 -10.31 1.98 -9.62
C ILE A 304 -9.84 2.22 -8.19
N GLU A 305 -8.73 1.58 -7.82
CA GLU A 305 -8.06 1.78 -6.55
C GLU A 305 -6.75 2.54 -6.78
N ILE A 306 -6.67 3.80 -6.37
CA ILE A 306 -5.44 4.59 -6.39
C ILE A 306 -5.00 4.87 -4.96
N ASN A 307 -3.75 4.53 -4.63
CA ASN A 307 -3.20 4.82 -3.32
C ASN A 307 -3.26 6.33 -3.01
N GLU A 308 -3.92 6.68 -1.92
CA GLU A 308 -4.07 8.06 -1.44
C GLU A 308 -2.90 8.45 -0.53
N ALA A 309 -1.68 8.53 -1.08
CA ALA A 309 -0.56 9.02 -0.29
C ALA A 309 -0.86 10.43 0.27
N PHE A 310 -1.52 11.27 -0.54
CA PHE A 310 -1.99 12.62 -0.20
C PHE A 310 -3.24 12.96 -1.03
N ALA A 311 -4.20 13.69 -0.44
CA ALA A 311 -5.33 14.21 -1.21
C ALA A 311 -4.89 15.18 -2.32
N ALA A 312 -3.83 15.95 -2.07
CA ALA A 312 -3.18 16.81 -3.07
C ALA A 312 -2.77 16.06 -4.36
N GLN A 313 -2.52 14.75 -4.27
CA GLN A 313 -2.13 13.90 -5.39
C GLN A 313 -3.35 13.24 -6.06
N ILE A 314 -4.39 12.89 -5.31
CA ILE A 314 -5.58 12.23 -5.85
C ILE A 314 -6.40 13.20 -6.71
N VAL A 315 -6.60 14.43 -6.25
CA VAL A 315 -7.43 15.42 -6.95
C VAL A 315 -6.98 15.60 -8.42
N PRO A 316 -5.70 15.90 -8.72
CA PRO A 316 -5.29 16.01 -10.12
C PRO A 316 -5.32 14.67 -10.89
N CYS A 317 -5.18 13.52 -10.22
CA CYS A 317 -5.37 12.23 -10.90
C CYS A 317 -6.83 12.06 -11.39
N ILE A 318 -7.81 12.48 -10.58
CA ILE A 318 -9.23 12.46 -10.96
C ILE A 318 -9.45 13.32 -12.20
N GLU A 319 -8.95 14.56 -12.18
CA GLU A 319 -9.16 15.54 -13.25
C GLU A 319 -8.47 15.12 -14.55
N GLU A 320 -7.19 14.79 -14.52
CA GLU A 320 -6.38 14.45 -15.68
C GLU A 320 -6.78 13.14 -16.37
N LEU A 321 -7.29 12.17 -15.60
CA LEU A 321 -7.73 10.87 -16.12
C LEU A 321 -9.24 10.82 -16.40
N GLY A 322 -10.00 11.84 -15.98
CA GLY A 322 -11.45 11.87 -16.10
C GLY A 322 -12.14 10.77 -15.28
N LEU A 323 -11.65 10.52 -14.05
CA LEU A 323 -12.16 9.42 -13.23
C LEU A 323 -13.55 9.71 -12.67
N ASP A 324 -14.42 8.72 -12.73
CA ASP A 324 -15.65 8.71 -11.97
C ASP A 324 -15.33 8.53 -10.48
N ARG A 325 -15.71 9.50 -9.67
CA ARG A 325 -15.46 9.48 -8.22
C ARG A 325 -16.16 8.33 -7.49
N GLU A 326 -17.26 7.82 -8.03
CA GLU A 326 -17.97 6.68 -7.42
C GLU A 326 -17.27 5.35 -7.70
N LYS A 327 -16.49 5.25 -8.79
CA LYS A 327 -15.66 4.09 -9.12
C LYS A 327 -14.29 4.14 -8.43
N LEU A 328 -13.86 5.30 -7.90
CA LEU A 328 -12.55 5.49 -7.30
C LEU A 328 -12.60 5.27 -5.80
N ASN A 329 -11.82 4.31 -5.29
CA ASN A 329 -11.70 3.94 -3.87
C ASN A 329 -13.10 3.82 -3.19
N PRO A 330 -14.01 2.98 -3.69
CA PRO A 330 -15.42 2.97 -3.28
C PRO A 330 -15.62 2.67 -1.79
N PHE A 331 -14.68 1.99 -1.17
CA PHE A 331 -14.71 1.64 0.26
C PHE A 331 -13.67 2.41 1.10
N GLY A 332 -13.15 3.52 0.56
CA GLY A 332 -12.14 4.37 1.20
C GLY A 332 -10.71 3.92 0.90
N GLY A 333 -9.79 4.86 0.98
CA GLY A 333 -8.38 4.66 0.60
C GLY A 333 -7.40 4.89 1.76
N ALA A 334 -6.15 5.09 1.40
CA ALA A 334 -5.03 5.13 2.35
C ALA A 334 -5.08 6.32 3.33
N ILE A 335 -5.77 7.42 3.02
CA ILE A 335 -5.96 8.53 3.97
C ILE A 335 -6.70 8.03 5.21
N ALA A 336 -7.67 7.13 5.03
CA ALA A 336 -8.42 6.53 6.11
C ALA A 336 -7.77 5.24 6.64
N LEU A 337 -7.45 4.29 5.76
CA LEU A 337 -6.97 2.95 6.12
C LEU A 337 -5.49 2.92 6.50
N GLY A 338 -4.66 3.73 5.83
CA GLY A 338 -3.21 3.77 6.05
C GLY A 338 -2.38 3.32 4.84
N HIS A 339 -1.07 3.65 4.92
CA HIS A 339 -0.11 3.39 3.86
C HIS A 339 1.19 2.76 4.38
N PRO A 340 1.21 1.46 4.70
CA PRO A 340 2.45 0.72 4.95
C PRO A 340 3.17 0.51 3.61
N PHE A 341 4.26 1.24 3.35
CA PHE A 341 4.85 1.41 2.00
C PHE A 341 5.05 0.09 1.25
N GLY A 342 5.83 -0.84 1.81
CA GLY A 342 6.12 -2.14 1.18
C GLY A 342 4.89 -3.03 0.99
N MET A 343 3.90 -2.93 1.88
CA MET A 343 2.67 -3.72 1.87
C MET A 343 1.59 -3.16 0.94
N THR A 344 1.59 -1.85 0.69
CA THR A 344 0.41 -1.14 0.16
C THR A 344 -0.09 -1.68 -1.18
N GLY A 345 0.79 -2.04 -2.12
CA GLY A 345 0.36 -2.59 -3.41
C GLY A 345 -0.45 -3.87 -3.23
N ALA A 346 0.05 -4.79 -2.42
CA ALA A 346 -0.65 -6.02 -2.17
C ALA A 346 -1.96 -5.77 -1.35
N ARG A 347 -1.99 -4.79 -0.42
CA ARG A 347 -3.20 -4.40 0.30
C ARG A 347 -4.27 -3.87 -0.66
N ILE A 348 -3.91 -2.96 -1.55
CA ILE A 348 -4.85 -2.41 -2.54
C ILE A 348 -5.38 -3.51 -3.45
N MET A 349 -4.51 -4.40 -3.93
CA MET A 349 -4.95 -5.55 -4.75
C MET A 349 -5.98 -6.40 -4.02
N THR A 350 -5.80 -6.68 -2.72
CA THR A 350 -6.80 -7.46 -1.94
C THR A 350 -8.13 -6.74 -1.85
N THR A 351 -8.09 -5.46 -1.50
CA THR A 351 -9.29 -4.62 -1.43
C THR A 351 -9.98 -4.58 -2.79
N LEU A 352 -9.24 -4.32 -3.89
CA LEU A 352 -9.77 -4.30 -5.24
C LEU A 352 -10.46 -5.62 -5.63
N LEU A 353 -9.88 -6.77 -5.26
CA LEU A 353 -10.49 -8.08 -5.51
C LEU A 353 -11.78 -8.30 -4.71
N ASN A 354 -11.82 -7.80 -3.48
CA ASN A 354 -13.00 -7.82 -2.62
C ASN A 354 -14.09 -6.87 -3.16
N ASP A 355 -13.70 -5.69 -3.62
CA ASP A 355 -14.58 -4.69 -4.22
C ASP A 355 -15.23 -5.23 -5.51
N LEU A 356 -14.42 -5.81 -6.42
CA LEU A 356 -14.92 -6.42 -7.65
C LEU A 356 -15.95 -7.52 -7.37
N GLN A 357 -15.73 -8.31 -6.30
CA GLN A 357 -16.67 -9.34 -5.91
C GLN A 357 -17.94 -8.75 -5.30
N SER A 358 -17.84 -7.79 -4.39
CA SER A 358 -18.98 -7.22 -3.65
C SER A 358 -19.86 -6.34 -4.53
N LEU A 359 -19.28 -5.68 -5.54
CA LEU A 359 -20.00 -4.83 -6.50
C LEU A 359 -20.45 -5.57 -7.77
N ASP A 360 -20.21 -6.89 -7.87
CA ASP A 360 -20.40 -7.70 -9.08
C ASP A 360 -19.76 -7.09 -10.34
N ALA A 361 -18.60 -6.49 -10.15
CA ALA A 361 -17.82 -5.78 -11.17
C ALA A 361 -16.83 -6.72 -11.87
N THR A 362 -16.36 -6.36 -13.07
CA THR A 362 -15.51 -7.21 -13.90
C THR A 362 -14.07 -6.72 -13.95
N TYR A 363 -13.84 -5.45 -14.31
CA TYR A 363 -12.51 -4.91 -14.52
C TYR A 363 -12.11 -3.96 -13.41
N GLY A 364 -10.90 -4.16 -12.87
CA GLY A 364 -10.34 -3.31 -11.83
C GLY A 364 -8.94 -2.82 -12.17
N ILE A 365 -8.66 -1.56 -11.86
CA ILE A 365 -7.30 -0.99 -11.91
C ILE A 365 -6.82 -0.68 -10.49
N GLU A 366 -5.62 -1.15 -10.17
CA GLU A 366 -4.83 -0.66 -9.06
C GLU A 366 -3.74 0.27 -9.55
N SER A 367 -3.49 1.39 -8.87
CA SER A 367 -2.37 2.29 -9.16
C SER A 367 -1.85 3.00 -7.93
N MET A 368 -0.58 3.43 -8.00
CA MET A 368 0.04 4.23 -6.95
C MET A 368 1.18 5.09 -7.45
N CYS A 369 1.39 6.22 -6.77
CA CYS A 369 2.59 7.01 -6.87
C CYS A 369 3.73 6.34 -6.08
N VAL A 370 4.96 6.57 -6.49
CA VAL A 370 6.15 5.93 -5.92
C VAL A 370 7.24 6.95 -5.72
N ALA A 371 7.87 6.95 -4.55
CA ALA A 371 9.01 7.81 -4.25
C ALA A 371 10.09 7.72 -5.34
N GLY A 372 10.84 8.81 -5.53
CA GLY A 372 11.83 8.91 -6.61
C GLY A 372 11.23 9.24 -7.97
N GLY A 373 9.94 9.65 -8.05
CA GLY A 373 9.30 10.10 -9.30
C GLY A 373 8.83 8.95 -10.18
N MET A 374 8.10 8.00 -9.64
CA MET A 374 7.55 6.86 -10.38
C MET A 374 6.05 6.71 -10.15
N GLY A 375 5.40 5.95 -11.05
CA GLY A 375 4.05 5.45 -10.90
C GLY A 375 3.95 4.00 -11.38
N MET A 376 3.04 3.24 -10.79
CA MET A 376 2.80 1.86 -11.21
C MET A 376 1.30 1.61 -11.29
N ALA A 377 0.86 0.81 -12.28
CA ALA A 377 -0.53 0.41 -12.43
C ALA A 377 -0.64 -1.05 -12.88
N MET A 378 -1.73 -1.71 -12.48
CA MET A 378 -2.09 -3.08 -12.87
C MET A 378 -3.58 -3.15 -13.16
N LEU A 379 -3.94 -3.89 -14.22
CA LEU A 379 -5.31 -4.18 -14.61
C LEU A 379 -5.59 -5.65 -14.34
N VAL A 380 -6.71 -5.91 -13.67
CA VAL A 380 -7.21 -7.25 -13.39
C VAL A 380 -8.63 -7.42 -13.90
N GLU A 381 -9.00 -8.66 -14.20
CA GLU A 381 -10.34 -9.07 -14.58
C GLU A 381 -10.83 -10.14 -13.60
N ARG A 382 -11.96 -9.89 -12.93
CA ARG A 382 -12.60 -10.87 -12.02
C ARG A 382 -12.99 -12.15 -12.77
N MET A 383 -12.78 -13.30 -12.13
CA MET A 383 -13.08 -14.63 -12.64
C MET A 383 -14.32 -15.25 -11.96
#